data_51889fe4144e13b0f5d736d49bbe9e5e
#
_entry.id   51889fe4144e13b0f5d736d49bbe9e5e
#
_cell.length_a   1.000
_cell.length_b   1.000
_cell.length_c   1.000
_cell.angle_alpha   90.00
_cell.angle_beta   90.00
_cell.angle_gamma   90.00
#
_symmetry.space_group_name_H-M   'P 1'
#
loop_
_entity.id
_entity.type
_entity.pdbx_description
1 polymer ?
#
loop_
_entity_poly.entity_id
_entity_poly.type
_entity_poly.pdbx_seq_one_letter_code
_entity_poly.pdbx_strand_id
1 'polypeptide(L)'
;MVASSDAPLRTRAGALALPVLVAAGIAVLCVLAHRRMAASARYVVDPRQLALLEHPAWMSEALARRVGAEMAAALGGPTTLLGDRALAGWRARLAAASPWIAGVELVRPRFPAQADVRVAVERPVLRLGDDVLVAGDGRVLGPGRVHLEPPLVRYSGAMDERALRECAAAAAELRPWMRELQAAGVLVVAVARDWEGLVVFETDRGVELDWGRARASVAAAGFDLPAEAKIENLHEVLARYPGLSRVRRVRLWLDRPEVVPGA
;
A
#
# COMPACT_ATOMS: atom_id res chain seq x y z
N MET A 1 -23.80 67.86 -44.04
CA MET A 1 -23.20 68.16 -42.72
C MET A 1 -23.24 66.92 -41.86
N VAL A 2 -22.13 66.24 -41.79
CA VAL A 2 -21.99 65.02 -40.93
C VAL A 2 -21.13 65.47 -39.73
N ALA A 3 -21.77 65.51 -38.58
CA ALA A 3 -21.08 65.82 -37.32
C ALA A 3 -20.26 64.62 -36.89
N SER A 4 -18.94 64.75 -36.93
CA SER A 4 -17.99 63.83 -36.39
C SER A 4 -18.05 63.86 -34.85
N SER A 5 -18.49 62.78 -34.22
CA SER A 5 -18.53 62.64 -32.77
C SER A 5 -17.23 61.99 -32.31
N ASP A 6 -16.19 62.80 -32.18
CA ASP A 6 -14.97 62.42 -31.50
C ASP A 6 -15.18 62.53 -29.98
N ALA A 7 -15.77 61.49 -29.38
CA ALA A 7 -15.83 61.35 -27.92
C ALA A 7 -14.49 60.90 -27.40
N PRO A 8 -13.88 61.47 -26.33
CA PRO A 8 -12.51 61.29 -25.94
C PRO A 8 -12.29 59.91 -25.27
N LEU A 9 -11.57 59.04 -25.97
CA LEU A 9 -11.04 57.77 -25.43
C LEU A 9 -10.13 57.97 -24.19
N ARG A 10 -9.69 59.19 -23.92
CA ARG A 10 -8.78 59.52 -22.81
C ARG A 10 -9.39 59.42 -21.40
N THR A 11 -10.70 59.59 -21.24
CA THR A 11 -11.36 59.54 -19.92
C THR A 11 -11.57 58.12 -19.39
N ARG A 12 -11.64 57.08 -20.26
CA ARG A 12 -11.80 55.69 -19.84
C ARG A 12 -10.50 55.04 -19.35
N ALA A 13 -9.35 55.47 -19.88
CA ALA A 13 -8.04 54.96 -19.44
C ALA A 13 -7.69 55.40 -18.00
N GLY A 14 -8.05 56.62 -17.60
CA GLY A 14 -7.85 57.11 -16.23
C GLY A 14 -8.74 56.43 -15.20
N ALA A 15 -10.00 56.07 -15.60
CA ALA A 15 -10.92 55.39 -14.69
C ALA A 15 -10.52 53.95 -14.35
N LEU A 16 -9.75 53.27 -15.21
CA LEU A 16 -9.26 51.91 -14.97
C LEU A 16 -7.88 51.88 -14.28
N ALA A 17 -7.13 52.95 -14.30
CA ALA A 17 -5.76 53.02 -13.72
C ALA A 17 -5.78 52.85 -12.20
N LEU A 18 -6.73 53.49 -11.50
CA LEU A 18 -6.81 53.42 -10.04
C LEU A 18 -7.16 52.00 -9.53
N PRO A 19 -8.19 51.31 -10.04
CA PRO A 19 -8.48 49.93 -9.58
C PRO A 19 -7.34 48.93 -9.91
N VAL A 20 -6.64 49.12 -11.04
CA VAL A 20 -5.48 48.28 -11.39
C VAL A 20 -4.33 48.52 -10.42
N LEU A 21 -4.02 49.76 -10.06
CA LEU A 21 -2.99 50.07 -9.07
C LEU A 21 -3.33 49.53 -7.67
N VAL A 22 -4.60 49.63 -7.26
CA VAL A 22 -5.08 49.07 -5.99
C VAL A 22 -4.94 47.54 -5.99
N ALA A 23 -5.38 46.87 -7.07
CA ALA A 23 -5.26 45.43 -7.21
C ALA A 23 -3.78 44.97 -7.19
N ALA A 24 -2.92 45.70 -7.89
CA ALA A 24 -1.46 45.44 -7.89
C ALA A 24 -0.85 45.63 -6.48
N GLY A 25 -1.25 46.69 -5.77
CA GLY A 25 -0.84 46.94 -4.39
C GLY A 25 -1.27 45.83 -3.44
N ILE A 26 -2.51 45.39 -3.54
CA ILE A 26 -3.05 44.24 -2.76
C ILE A 26 -2.24 42.95 -3.09
N ALA A 27 -2.02 42.69 -4.37
CA ALA A 27 -1.24 41.52 -4.79
C ALA A 27 0.18 41.53 -4.21
N VAL A 28 0.86 42.68 -4.24
CA VAL A 28 2.22 42.82 -3.64
C VAL A 28 2.17 42.59 -2.13
N LEU A 29 1.19 43.18 -1.43
CA LEU A 29 1.03 42.99 0.01
C LEU A 29 0.75 41.53 0.35
N CYS A 30 -0.07 40.82 -0.41
CA CYS A 30 -0.35 39.38 -0.25
C CYS A 30 0.93 38.56 -0.44
N VAL A 31 1.74 38.87 -1.46
CA VAL A 31 3.04 38.18 -1.70
C VAL A 31 4.02 38.43 -0.56
N LEU A 32 4.14 39.68 -0.08
CA LEU A 32 5.02 40.01 1.04
C LEU A 32 4.56 39.35 2.34
N ALA A 33 3.25 39.38 2.63
CA ALA A 33 2.69 38.70 3.78
C ALA A 33 2.93 37.18 3.71
N HIS A 34 2.70 36.55 2.56
CA HIS A 34 2.98 35.15 2.33
C HIS A 34 4.46 34.80 2.54
N ARG A 35 5.37 35.60 1.97
CA ARG A 35 6.83 35.40 2.18
C ARG A 35 7.23 35.53 3.66
N ARG A 36 6.66 36.49 4.37
CA ARG A 36 6.92 36.70 5.79
C ARG A 36 6.38 35.57 6.64
N MET A 37 5.19 35.04 6.33
CA MET A 37 4.64 33.84 6.97
C MET A 37 5.50 32.62 6.69
N ALA A 38 5.89 32.40 5.42
CA ALA A 38 6.72 31.27 5.01
C ALA A 38 8.10 31.27 5.69
N ALA A 39 8.67 32.44 5.99
CA ALA A 39 9.93 32.59 6.70
C ALA A 39 9.81 32.50 8.23
N SER A 40 8.59 32.51 8.76
CA SER A 40 8.36 32.44 10.20
C SER A 40 8.56 31.01 10.73
N ALA A 41 9.32 30.85 11.80
CA ALA A 41 9.52 29.56 12.47
C ALA A 41 8.21 28.87 12.90
N ARG A 42 7.11 29.63 13.04
CA ARG A 42 5.79 29.11 13.38
C ARG A 42 5.13 28.26 12.28
N TYR A 43 5.62 28.37 11.03
CA TYR A 43 5.12 27.62 9.87
C TYR A 43 6.12 26.63 9.30
N VAL A 44 7.31 26.54 9.91
CA VAL A 44 8.35 25.60 9.51
C VAL A 44 8.19 24.32 10.30
N VAL A 45 7.84 23.24 9.63
CA VAL A 45 7.70 21.91 10.22
C VAL A 45 9.03 21.18 10.15
N ASP A 46 9.48 20.64 11.28
CA ASP A 46 10.65 19.76 11.35
C ASP A 46 10.19 18.29 11.16
N PRO A 47 10.56 17.63 10.06
CA PRO A 47 10.19 16.25 9.81
C PRO A 47 10.68 15.26 10.88
N ARG A 48 11.72 15.59 11.64
CA ARG A 48 12.25 14.76 12.73
C ARG A 48 11.27 14.59 13.88
N GLN A 49 10.28 15.48 14.00
CA GLN A 49 9.21 15.40 14.99
C GLN A 49 8.02 14.56 14.51
N LEU A 50 8.05 14.11 13.25
CA LEU A 50 7.02 13.20 12.73
C LEU A 50 7.25 11.81 13.30
N ALA A 51 6.21 11.28 13.92
CA ALA A 51 6.17 9.89 14.34
C ALA A 51 4.98 9.22 13.64
N LEU A 52 5.09 7.93 13.40
CA LEU A 52 3.96 7.13 13.00
C LEU A 52 3.08 6.93 14.25
N LEU A 53 2.21 7.91 14.54
CA LEU A 53 1.41 7.97 15.76
C LEU A 53 0.35 6.86 15.79
N GLU A 54 -0.19 6.53 14.63
CA GLU A 54 -1.19 5.48 14.47
C GLU A 54 -0.59 4.40 13.57
N HIS A 55 -0.29 3.25 14.12
CA HIS A 55 0.13 2.09 13.36
C HIS A 55 -0.80 0.91 13.65
N PRO A 56 -1.00 -0.01 12.67
CA PRO A 56 -1.82 -1.19 12.86
C PRO A 56 -1.31 -2.05 14.03
N ALA A 57 -2.22 -2.67 14.79
CA ALA A 57 -1.87 -3.52 15.93
C ALA A 57 -0.95 -4.71 15.58
N TRP A 58 -0.93 -5.12 14.32
CA TRP A 58 -0.03 -6.18 13.84
C TRP A 58 1.42 -5.72 13.63
N MET A 59 1.68 -4.40 13.56
CA MET A 59 3.01 -3.84 13.39
C MET A 59 3.70 -3.67 14.74
N SER A 60 4.94 -4.15 14.88
CA SER A 60 5.70 -3.91 16.11
C SER A 60 6.12 -2.44 16.22
N GLU A 61 6.26 -1.95 17.46
CA GLU A 61 6.74 -0.58 17.70
C GLU A 61 8.11 -0.29 17.10
N ALA A 62 9.00 -1.29 17.08
CA ALA A 62 10.33 -1.16 16.48
C ALA A 62 10.23 -0.92 14.97
N LEU A 63 9.32 -1.64 14.29
CA LEU A 63 9.04 -1.44 12.87
C LEU A 63 8.40 -0.09 12.63
N ALA A 64 7.41 0.31 13.42
CA ALA A 64 6.76 1.62 13.31
C ALA A 64 7.74 2.79 13.48
N ARG A 65 8.66 2.70 14.44
CA ARG A 65 9.73 3.69 14.63
C ARG A 65 10.68 3.76 13.44
N ARG A 66 11.06 2.61 12.86
CA ARG A 66 11.90 2.57 11.67
C ARG A 66 11.22 3.23 10.47
N VAL A 67 9.96 2.89 10.19
CA VAL A 67 9.20 3.51 9.10
C VAL A 67 9.07 5.03 9.32
N GLY A 68 8.81 5.46 10.56
CA GLY A 68 8.80 6.88 10.92
C GLY A 68 10.13 7.59 10.66
N ALA A 69 11.26 6.93 10.97
CA ALA A 69 12.59 7.47 10.68
C ALA A 69 12.88 7.56 9.17
N GLU A 70 12.47 6.55 8.38
CA GLU A 70 12.57 6.54 6.92
C GLU A 70 11.74 7.69 6.31
N MET A 71 10.52 7.92 6.82
CA MET A 71 9.67 9.06 6.43
C MET A 71 10.35 10.39 6.71
N ALA A 72 10.89 10.57 7.92
CA ALA A 72 11.59 11.80 8.31
C ALA A 72 12.82 12.05 7.45
N ALA A 73 13.61 11.02 7.16
CA ALA A 73 14.79 11.10 6.28
C ALA A 73 14.41 11.49 4.84
N ALA A 74 13.34 10.92 4.29
CA ALA A 74 12.87 11.22 2.94
C ALA A 74 12.35 12.67 2.78
N LEU A 75 11.79 13.24 3.83
CA LEU A 75 11.32 14.62 3.83
C LEU A 75 12.48 15.64 3.90
N GLY A 76 13.61 15.24 4.45
CA GLY A 76 14.80 16.09 4.57
C GLY A 76 14.74 17.06 5.75
N GLY A 77 15.22 18.29 5.55
CA GLY A 77 15.28 19.30 6.60
C GLY A 77 13.96 20.03 6.84
N PRO A 78 13.95 20.92 7.86
CA PRO A 78 12.80 21.76 8.15
C PRO A 78 12.28 22.52 6.93
N THR A 79 10.98 22.53 6.73
CA THR A 79 10.37 23.17 5.56
C THR A 79 9.01 23.78 5.90
N THR A 80 8.60 24.78 5.15
CA THR A 80 7.25 25.34 5.26
C THR A 80 6.27 24.53 4.41
N LEU A 81 5.10 24.24 4.97
CA LEU A 81 3.99 23.55 4.26
C LEU A 81 2.91 24.54 3.76
N LEU A 82 3.27 25.80 3.62
CA LEU A 82 2.37 26.80 3.04
C LEU A 82 2.28 26.62 1.50
N GLY A 83 1.08 26.30 1.04
CA GLY A 83 0.73 26.14 -0.37
C GLY A 83 0.76 24.70 -0.89
N ASP A 84 -0.08 24.47 -1.91
CA ASP A 84 -0.38 23.15 -2.47
C ASP A 84 0.85 22.41 -3.04
N ARG A 85 1.79 23.18 -3.63
CA ARG A 85 3.03 22.60 -4.19
C ARG A 85 3.91 21.96 -3.11
N ALA A 86 4.02 22.60 -1.93
CA ALA A 86 4.80 22.06 -0.81
C ALA A 86 4.14 20.79 -0.27
N LEU A 87 2.81 20.80 -0.12
CA LEU A 87 2.04 19.63 0.32
C LEU A 87 2.13 18.47 -0.68
N ALA A 88 2.01 18.75 -1.98
CA ALA A 88 2.16 17.75 -3.03
C ALA A 88 3.59 17.15 -3.02
N GLY A 89 4.61 17.99 -2.84
CA GLY A 89 6.00 17.54 -2.72
C GLY A 89 6.22 16.64 -1.50
N TRP A 90 5.60 16.93 -0.37
CA TRP A 90 5.65 16.05 0.81
C TRP A 90 4.97 14.72 0.56
N ARG A 91 3.77 14.72 -0.02
CA ARG A 91 3.04 13.49 -0.36
C ARG A 91 3.87 12.57 -1.25
N ALA A 92 4.47 13.12 -2.31
CA ALA A 92 5.31 12.35 -3.23
C ALA A 92 6.54 11.74 -2.53
N ARG A 93 7.24 12.52 -1.69
CA ARG A 93 8.40 12.03 -0.93
C ARG A 93 8.02 10.99 0.11
N LEU A 94 6.91 11.17 0.82
CA LEU A 94 6.41 10.20 1.78
C LEU A 94 6.02 8.88 1.11
N ALA A 95 5.33 8.93 -0.05
CA ALA A 95 4.97 7.74 -0.79
C ALA A 95 6.18 6.90 -1.25
N ALA A 96 7.33 7.56 -1.48
CA ALA A 96 8.58 6.92 -1.88
C ALA A 96 9.53 6.63 -0.70
N ALA A 97 9.17 7.02 0.53
CA ALA A 97 10.07 7.00 1.67
C ALA A 97 10.43 5.58 2.14
N SER A 98 9.48 4.67 2.04
CA SER A 98 9.63 3.31 2.55
C SER A 98 8.79 2.33 1.74
N PRO A 99 9.27 1.11 1.49
CA PRO A 99 8.46 0.07 0.87
C PRO A 99 7.24 -0.33 1.73
N TRP A 100 7.22 0.05 3.00
CA TRP A 100 6.11 -0.16 3.91
C TRP A 100 4.94 0.81 3.72
N ILE A 101 5.10 1.86 2.92
CA ILE A 101 4.05 2.84 2.68
C ILE A 101 3.29 2.45 1.41
N ALA A 102 2.03 2.03 1.59
CA ALA A 102 1.11 1.72 0.49
C ALA A 102 0.54 3.00 -0.14
N GLY A 103 0.38 4.06 0.66
CA GLY A 103 -0.14 5.33 0.19
C GLY A 103 -0.11 6.42 1.26
N VAL A 104 -0.29 7.66 0.83
CA VAL A 104 -0.37 8.83 1.72
C VAL A 104 -1.80 9.37 1.70
N GLU A 105 -2.51 9.14 2.79
CA GLU A 105 -3.92 9.51 2.94
C GLU A 105 -4.09 11.00 3.24
N LEU A 106 -3.27 11.53 4.15
CA LEU A 106 -3.38 12.90 4.61
C LEU A 106 -2.00 13.52 4.85
N VAL A 107 -1.82 14.74 4.36
CA VAL A 107 -0.78 15.67 4.82
C VAL A 107 -1.48 17.00 5.06
N ARG A 108 -1.58 17.41 6.32
CA ARG A 108 -2.25 18.64 6.73
C ARG A 108 -1.35 19.45 7.65
N PRO A 109 -1.03 20.69 7.31
CA PRO A 109 -0.29 21.57 8.23
C PRO A 109 -1.16 21.92 9.44
N ARG A 110 -0.54 21.94 10.62
CA ARG A 110 -1.11 22.43 11.88
C ARG A 110 -0.27 23.55 12.43
N PHE A 111 -0.95 24.53 12.97
CA PHE A 111 -0.30 25.65 13.65
C PHE A 111 -0.13 25.33 15.15
N PRO A 112 0.99 25.69 15.79
CA PRO A 112 2.24 26.18 15.18
C PRO A 112 3.18 25.03 14.79
N ALA A 113 3.89 25.17 13.66
CA ALA A 113 5.03 24.35 13.26
C ALA A 113 4.83 22.82 13.29
N GLN A 114 3.62 22.32 13.05
CA GLN A 114 3.24 20.92 13.08
C GLN A 114 2.63 20.47 11.75
N ALA A 115 2.60 19.16 11.53
CA ALA A 115 1.84 18.56 10.45
C ALA A 115 1.18 17.25 10.92
N ASP A 116 -0.08 17.06 10.56
CA ASP A 116 -0.74 15.78 10.67
C ASP A 116 -0.41 14.99 9.39
N VAL A 117 0.20 13.82 9.55
CA VAL A 117 0.51 12.92 8.46
C VAL A 117 -0.14 11.57 8.74
N ARG A 118 -0.96 11.10 7.80
CA ARG A 118 -1.54 9.77 7.84
C ARG A 118 -1.13 9.01 6.59
N VAL A 119 -0.60 7.82 6.79
CA VAL A 119 -0.15 6.92 5.72
C VAL A 119 -0.86 5.57 5.86
N ALA A 120 -1.23 4.99 4.72
CA ALA A 120 -1.62 3.60 4.65
C ALA A 120 -0.34 2.75 4.67
N VAL A 121 -0.29 1.80 5.59
CA VAL A 121 0.86 0.89 5.75
C VAL A 121 0.56 -0.42 5.03
N GLU A 122 1.54 -0.88 4.23
CA GLU A 122 1.46 -2.13 3.50
C GLU A 122 1.41 -3.33 4.44
N ARG A 123 0.44 -4.21 4.21
CA ARG A 123 0.30 -5.42 5.01
C ARG A 123 1.06 -6.57 4.37
N PRO A 124 2.03 -7.19 5.06
CA PRO A 124 2.74 -8.32 4.51
C PRO A 124 1.83 -9.55 4.39
N VAL A 125 2.08 -10.36 3.36
CA VAL A 125 1.36 -11.62 3.11
C VAL A 125 2.26 -12.83 3.17
N LEU A 126 3.57 -12.66 2.87
CA LEU A 126 4.55 -13.73 2.90
C LEU A 126 5.75 -13.37 3.76
N ARG A 127 6.46 -14.42 4.20
CA ARG A 127 7.78 -14.35 4.80
C ARG A 127 8.79 -15.04 3.89
N LEU A 128 9.89 -14.36 3.61
CA LEU A 128 11.03 -14.85 2.86
C LEU A 128 12.21 -15.07 3.84
N GLY A 129 12.63 -16.31 4.00
CA GLY A 129 13.55 -16.65 5.09
C GLY A 129 12.94 -16.37 6.47
N ASP A 130 13.78 -15.90 7.40
CA ASP A 130 13.36 -15.72 8.79
C ASP A 130 12.72 -14.36 9.06
N ASP A 131 13.21 -13.29 8.43
CA ASP A 131 12.86 -11.92 8.82
C ASP A 131 12.34 -11.03 7.69
N VAL A 132 12.53 -11.41 6.43
CA VAL A 132 12.16 -10.55 5.29
C VAL A 132 10.68 -10.74 4.96
N LEU A 133 9.96 -9.64 4.84
CA LEU A 133 8.53 -9.62 4.59
C LEU A 133 8.22 -9.13 3.18
N VAL A 134 7.13 -9.64 2.61
CA VAL A 134 6.72 -9.41 1.22
C VAL A 134 5.26 -9.01 1.17
N ALA A 135 4.96 -7.98 0.40
CA ALA A 135 3.61 -7.48 0.12
C ALA A 135 2.86 -8.37 -0.89
N GLY A 136 1.54 -8.18 -1.02
CA GLY A 136 0.71 -8.95 -1.94
C GLY A 136 1.03 -8.77 -3.43
N ASP A 137 1.70 -7.69 -3.80
CA ASP A 137 2.21 -7.44 -5.17
C ASP A 137 3.59 -8.07 -5.43
N GLY A 138 4.17 -8.78 -4.46
CA GLY A 138 5.49 -9.40 -4.53
C GLY A 138 6.64 -8.47 -4.16
N ARG A 139 6.37 -7.22 -3.81
CA ARG A 139 7.37 -6.24 -3.39
C ARG A 139 7.96 -6.62 -2.04
N VAL A 140 9.29 -6.62 -1.95
CA VAL A 140 10.00 -6.89 -0.71
C VAL A 140 9.92 -5.67 0.20
N LEU A 141 9.31 -5.85 1.38
CA LEU A 141 9.16 -4.81 2.39
C LEU A 141 10.41 -4.67 3.29
N GLY A 142 11.26 -5.69 3.26
CA GLY A 142 12.46 -5.77 4.10
C GLY A 142 12.21 -6.47 5.43
N PRO A 143 13.23 -6.48 6.32
CA PRO A 143 13.12 -7.16 7.61
C PRO A 143 12.12 -6.46 8.52
N GLY A 144 11.40 -7.24 9.34
CA GLY A 144 10.44 -6.68 10.29
C GLY A 144 9.75 -7.75 11.13
N ARG A 145 9.40 -7.37 12.36
CA ARG A 145 8.55 -8.21 13.22
C ARG A 145 7.11 -7.74 13.15
N VAL A 146 6.24 -8.67 12.84
CA VAL A 146 4.79 -8.45 12.76
C VAL A 146 4.06 -9.49 13.59
N HIS A 147 2.94 -9.07 14.20
CA HIS A 147 2.07 -9.92 15.00
C HIS A 147 0.79 -10.18 14.22
N LEU A 148 0.81 -11.21 13.39
CA LEU A 148 -0.33 -11.58 12.58
C LEU A 148 -0.85 -12.97 12.97
N GLU A 149 -2.14 -13.06 13.13
CA GLU A 149 -2.87 -14.33 13.34
C GLU A 149 -3.91 -14.50 12.23
N PRO A 150 -3.87 -15.62 11.51
CA PRO A 150 -2.81 -16.66 11.49
C PRO A 150 -1.45 -16.13 11.06
N PRO A 151 -0.34 -16.85 11.34
CA PRO A 151 1.01 -16.44 10.96
C PRO A 151 1.15 -16.26 9.44
N LEU A 152 2.22 -15.59 9.03
CA LEU A 152 2.55 -15.44 7.61
C LEU A 152 3.02 -16.77 7.02
N VAL A 153 2.57 -17.04 5.80
CA VAL A 153 3.05 -18.18 5.01
C VAL A 153 4.50 -17.92 4.60
N ARG A 154 5.36 -18.96 4.72
CA ARG A 154 6.75 -18.88 4.30
C ARG A 154 6.87 -19.17 2.81
N TYR A 155 7.60 -18.33 2.08
CA TYR A 155 8.01 -18.66 0.73
C TYR A 155 9.15 -19.71 0.76
N SER A 156 8.96 -20.86 0.11
CA SER A 156 9.92 -21.96 0.07
C SER A 156 10.48 -22.24 -1.33
N GLY A 157 10.12 -21.43 -2.32
CA GLY A 157 10.58 -21.57 -3.70
C GLY A 157 11.97 -20.99 -3.96
N ALA A 158 12.46 -21.18 -5.18
CA ALA A 158 13.66 -20.52 -5.68
C ALA A 158 13.47 -18.99 -5.74
N MET A 159 14.57 -18.23 -5.56
CA MET A 159 14.56 -16.77 -5.64
C MET A 159 14.39 -16.30 -7.09
N ASP A 160 13.16 -16.38 -7.57
CA ASP A 160 12.69 -15.85 -8.84
C ASP A 160 11.62 -14.79 -8.58
N GLU A 161 11.83 -13.57 -9.07
CA GLU A 161 10.94 -12.44 -8.85
C GLU A 161 9.51 -12.70 -9.35
N ARG A 162 9.39 -13.40 -10.48
CA ARG A 162 8.09 -13.76 -11.03
C ARG A 162 7.37 -14.76 -10.15
N ALA A 163 8.06 -15.82 -9.71
CA ALA A 163 7.51 -16.83 -8.82
C ALA A 163 7.12 -16.22 -7.46
N LEU A 164 7.97 -15.35 -6.91
CA LEU A 164 7.67 -14.63 -5.68
C LEU A 164 6.41 -13.78 -5.80
N ARG A 165 6.26 -13.04 -6.90
CA ARG A 165 5.07 -12.21 -7.16
C ARG A 165 3.80 -13.05 -7.30
N GLU A 166 3.84 -14.15 -8.02
CA GLU A 166 2.71 -15.07 -8.19
C GLU A 166 2.31 -15.72 -6.86
N CYS A 167 3.28 -16.19 -6.07
CA CYS A 167 3.03 -16.74 -4.73
C CYS A 167 2.50 -15.70 -3.73
N ALA A 168 3.00 -14.46 -3.80
CA ALA A 168 2.52 -13.37 -2.96
C ALA A 168 1.06 -13.00 -3.29
N ALA A 169 0.72 -12.93 -4.57
CA ALA A 169 -0.65 -12.69 -5.01
C ALA A 169 -1.60 -13.80 -4.54
N ALA A 170 -1.21 -15.08 -4.70
CA ALA A 170 -2.01 -16.21 -4.22
C ALA A 170 -2.15 -16.21 -2.68
N ALA A 171 -1.10 -15.88 -1.95
CA ALA A 171 -1.17 -15.76 -0.49
C ALA A 171 -2.08 -14.61 -0.04
N ALA A 172 -2.11 -13.50 -0.80
CA ALA A 172 -3.03 -12.40 -0.55
C ALA A 172 -4.50 -12.83 -0.78
N GLU A 173 -4.76 -13.63 -1.83
CA GLU A 173 -6.07 -14.21 -2.11
C GLU A 173 -6.53 -15.19 -1.01
N LEU A 174 -5.62 -16.03 -0.49
CA LEU A 174 -5.92 -17.01 0.55
C LEU A 174 -6.07 -16.36 1.95
N ARG A 175 -5.42 -15.24 2.19
CA ARG A 175 -5.32 -14.60 3.51
C ARG A 175 -6.63 -14.39 4.25
N PRO A 176 -7.74 -13.95 3.62
CA PRO A 176 -9.03 -13.78 4.29
C PRO A 176 -9.55 -15.06 4.94
N TRP A 177 -9.25 -16.21 4.35
CA TRP A 177 -9.78 -17.52 4.71
C TRP A 177 -8.90 -18.30 5.71
N MET A 178 -7.67 -17.85 5.95
CA MET A 178 -6.70 -18.60 6.78
C MET A 178 -7.19 -18.86 8.21
N ARG A 179 -7.98 -17.97 8.81
CA ARG A 179 -8.57 -18.21 10.16
C ARG A 179 -9.58 -19.33 10.14
N GLU A 180 -10.40 -19.38 9.13
CA GLU A 180 -11.41 -20.41 8.95
C GLU A 180 -10.76 -21.77 8.70
N LEU A 181 -9.73 -21.82 7.83
CA LEU A 181 -8.94 -23.03 7.60
C LEU A 181 -8.26 -23.53 8.86
N GLN A 182 -7.69 -22.61 9.65
CA GLN A 182 -7.09 -22.96 10.94
C GLN A 182 -8.12 -23.53 11.91
N ALA A 183 -9.33 -22.98 11.96
CA ALA A 183 -10.44 -23.50 12.78
C ALA A 183 -10.88 -24.89 12.30
N ALA A 184 -10.80 -25.18 11.00
CA ALA A 184 -11.02 -26.48 10.40
C ALA A 184 -9.84 -27.47 10.56
N GLY A 185 -8.78 -27.07 11.28
CA GLY A 185 -7.60 -27.88 11.55
C GLY A 185 -6.59 -27.92 10.40
N VAL A 186 -6.58 -26.93 9.51
CA VAL A 186 -5.65 -26.79 8.40
C VAL A 186 -4.83 -25.52 8.58
N LEU A 187 -3.55 -25.67 8.89
CA LEU A 187 -2.61 -24.56 8.99
C LEU A 187 -1.69 -24.54 7.75
N VAL A 188 -1.82 -23.49 6.94
CA VAL A 188 -0.96 -23.28 5.77
C VAL A 188 0.35 -22.66 6.24
N VAL A 189 1.48 -23.31 5.97
CA VAL A 189 2.79 -22.92 6.50
C VAL A 189 3.77 -22.45 5.43
N ALA A 190 3.67 -22.98 4.21
CA ALA A 190 4.57 -22.59 3.12
C ALA A 190 3.85 -22.46 1.80
N VAL A 191 4.50 -21.74 0.85
CA VAL A 191 4.06 -21.61 -0.53
C VAL A 191 5.28 -21.64 -1.44
N ALA A 192 5.13 -22.31 -2.56
CA ALA A 192 6.12 -22.35 -3.63
C ALA A 192 5.42 -22.39 -4.98
N ARG A 193 6.20 -22.24 -6.02
CA ARG A 193 5.79 -22.54 -7.40
C ARG A 193 6.36 -23.90 -7.76
N ASP A 194 5.52 -24.80 -8.30
CA ASP A 194 5.96 -26.10 -8.76
C ASP A 194 6.66 -26.02 -10.13
N TRP A 195 7.10 -27.17 -10.64
CA TRP A 195 7.78 -27.29 -11.93
C TRP A 195 6.86 -27.00 -13.12
N GLU A 196 5.53 -27.12 -12.98
CA GLU A 196 4.52 -26.72 -13.98
C GLU A 196 4.24 -25.21 -13.96
N GLY A 197 4.76 -24.52 -12.96
CA GLY A 197 4.56 -23.10 -12.76
C GLY A 197 3.27 -22.75 -12.01
N LEU A 198 2.66 -23.71 -11.35
CA LEU A 198 1.49 -23.51 -10.51
C LEU A 198 1.89 -23.18 -9.07
N VAL A 199 1.07 -22.37 -8.40
CA VAL A 199 1.26 -22.05 -6.98
C VAL A 199 0.71 -23.20 -6.15
N VAL A 200 1.54 -23.70 -5.24
CA VAL A 200 1.22 -24.80 -4.31
C VAL A 200 1.44 -24.31 -2.90
N PHE A 201 0.43 -24.42 -2.05
CA PHE A 201 0.56 -24.21 -0.62
C PHE A 201 0.81 -25.56 0.08
N GLU A 202 1.64 -25.52 1.12
CA GLU A 202 1.90 -26.64 1.99
C GLU A 202 1.29 -26.39 3.37
N THR A 203 0.64 -27.42 3.93
CA THR A 203 0.10 -27.37 5.29
C THR A 203 1.12 -27.89 6.30
N ASP A 204 0.87 -27.63 7.58
CA ASP A 204 1.66 -28.19 8.71
C ASP A 204 1.69 -29.71 8.76
N ARG A 205 0.76 -30.38 8.07
CA ARG A 205 0.66 -31.84 7.92
C ARG A 205 1.31 -32.37 6.64
N GLY A 206 1.97 -31.53 5.88
CA GLY A 206 2.60 -31.90 4.60
C GLY A 206 1.60 -32.15 3.47
N VAL A 207 0.36 -31.70 3.59
CA VAL A 207 -0.61 -31.76 2.49
C VAL A 207 -0.36 -30.62 1.53
N GLU A 208 -0.28 -30.91 0.25
CA GLU A 208 -0.14 -29.94 -0.82
C GLU A 208 -1.51 -29.47 -1.31
N LEU A 209 -1.74 -28.16 -1.31
CA LEU A 209 -2.93 -27.52 -1.88
C LEU A 209 -2.52 -26.81 -3.17
N ASP A 210 -2.83 -27.42 -4.32
CA ASP A 210 -2.58 -26.82 -5.63
C ASP A 210 -3.58 -25.69 -5.86
N TRP A 211 -3.10 -24.48 -5.67
CA TRP A 211 -3.90 -23.28 -5.89
C TRP A 211 -4.07 -22.95 -7.37
N GLY A 212 -3.13 -23.39 -8.22
CA GLY A 212 -3.09 -22.95 -9.61
C GLY A 212 -2.42 -21.59 -9.75
N ARG A 213 -3.04 -20.66 -10.49
CA ARG A 213 -2.52 -19.30 -10.69
C ARG A 213 -3.29 -18.30 -9.86
N ALA A 214 -2.60 -17.25 -9.38
CA ALA A 214 -3.26 -16.12 -8.78
C ALA A 214 -3.97 -15.26 -9.82
N ARG A 215 -5.07 -14.63 -9.46
CA ARG A 215 -5.91 -13.81 -10.36
C ARG A 215 -5.15 -12.69 -11.07
N ALA A 216 -4.14 -12.13 -10.42
CA ALA A 216 -3.28 -11.10 -11.02
C ALA A 216 -2.47 -11.60 -12.22
N SER A 217 -2.23 -12.93 -12.32
CA SER A 217 -1.52 -13.57 -13.43
C SER A 217 -2.46 -14.18 -14.50
N VAL A 218 -3.75 -14.26 -14.23
CA VAL A 218 -4.79 -14.92 -15.05
C VAL A 218 -5.24 -14.10 -16.27
N ALA A 219 -4.78 -12.88 -16.45
CA ALA A 219 -5.14 -12.07 -17.64
C ALA A 219 -4.89 -12.77 -19.01
N ALA A 220 -4.33 -13.99 -19.01
CA ALA A 220 -3.95 -14.71 -20.20
C ALA A 220 -4.45 -16.17 -20.35
N ALA A 221 -5.17 -16.76 -19.38
CA ALA A 221 -5.57 -18.19 -19.54
C ALA A 221 -6.91 -18.47 -18.82
N GLY A 222 -7.97 -18.58 -19.61
CA GLY A 222 -9.35 -18.77 -19.19
C GLY A 222 -9.71 -20.13 -18.55
N PHE A 223 -8.81 -20.77 -17.81
CA PHE A 223 -9.02 -22.09 -17.22
C PHE A 223 -8.85 -22.12 -15.70
N ASP A 224 -8.51 -21.01 -15.06
CA ASP A 224 -8.26 -20.98 -13.61
C ASP A 224 -9.45 -20.39 -12.85
N LEU A 225 -9.86 -21.06 -11.79
CA LEU A 225 -11.00 -20.64 -10.98
C LEU A 225 -10.66 -19.36 -10.18
N PRO A 226 -11.65 -18.50 -9.88
CA PRO A 226 -11.49 -17.41 -8.93
C PRO A 226 -11.21 -17.96 -7.51
N ALA A 227 -10.60 -17.15 -6.66
CA ALA A 227 -10.21 -17.53 -5.31
C ALA A 227 -11.38 -18.09 -4.49
N GLU A 228 -12.56 -17.49 -4.61
CA GLU A 228 -13.77 -17.91 -3.93
C GLU A 228 -14.17 -19.36 -4.30
N ALA A 229 -14.14 -19.71 -5.59
CA ALA A 229 -14.45 -21.06 -6.06
C ALA A 229 -13.40 -22.09 -5.61
N LYS A 230 -12.11 -21.68 -5.56
CA LYS A 230 -11.05 -22.54 -4.99
C LYS A 230 -11.28 -22.82 -3.50
N ILE A 231 -11.77 -21.84 -2.77
CA ILE A 231 -12.12 -22.01 -1.35
C ILE A 231 -13.36 -22.88 -1.19
N GLU A 232 -14.39 -22.73 -2.03
CA GLU A 232 -15.55 -23.62 -2.05
C GLU A 232 -15.12 -25.08 -2.30
N ASN A 233 -14.24 -25.31 -3.26
CA ASN A 233 -13.62 -26.61 -3.51
C ASN A 233 -12.89 -27.15 -2.27
N LEU A 234 -12.15 -26.31 -1.57
CA LEU A 234 -11.46 -26.71 -0.34
C LEU A 234 -12.45 -27.07 0.77
N HIS A 235 -13.54 -26.32 0.94
CA HIS A 235 -14.60 -26.64 1.90
C HIS A 235 -15.29 -27.97 1.57
N GLU A 236 -15.55 -28.26 0.29
CA GLU A 236 -16.08 -29.54 -0.15
C GLU A 236 -15.15 -30.70 0.24
N VAL A 237 -13.84 -30.52 0.05
CA VAL A 237 -12.83 -31.52 0.44
C VAL A 237 -12.79 -31.67 1.97
N LEU A 238 -12.79 -30.57 2.74
CA LEU A 238 -12.78 -30.60 4.20
C LEU A 238 -14.02 -31.29 4.79
N ALA A 239 -15.17 -31.14 4.15
CA ALA A 239 -16.39 -31.86 4.57
C ALA A 239 -16.26 -33.39 4.43
N ARG A 240 -15.50 -33.85 3.43
CA ARG A 240 -15.25 -35.29 3.21
C ARG A 240 -14.04 -35.83 3.98
N TYR A 241 -13.02 -34.97 4.16
CA TYR A 241 -11.73 -35.30 4.78
C TYR A 241 -11.39 -34.29 5.87
N PRO A 242 -12.00 -34.37 7.06
CA PRO A 242 -11.78 -33.42 8.14
C PRO A 242 -10.28 -33.26 8.48
N GLY A 243 -9.82 -31.99 8.50
CA GLY A 243 -8.41 -31.66 8.71
C GLY A 243 -7.47 -32.25 7.66
N LEU A 244 -7.97 -32.59 6.47
CA LEU A 244 -7.22 -33.22 5.36
C LEU A 244 -6.55 -34.55 5.74
N SER A 245 -7.16 -35.31 6.66
CA SER A 245 -6.64 -36.63 7.05
C SER A 245 -6.63 -37.58 5.85
N ARG A 246 -5.50 -38.34 5.70
CA ARG A 246 -5.30 -39.26 4.58
C ARG A 246 -5.30 -38.61 3.19
N VAL A 247 -5.05 -37.33 3.11
CA VAL A 247 -4.89 -36.59 1.87
C VAL A 247 -3.41 -36.22 1.71
N ARG A 248 -2.87 -36.46 0.53
CA ARG A 248 -1.52 -36.00 0.17
C ARG A 248 -1.56 -34.69 -0.60
N ARG A 249 -2.50 -34.56 -1.53
CA ARG A 249 -2.59 -33.40 -2.43
C ARG A 249 -4.04 -33.10 -2.80
N VAL A 250 -4.38 -31.81 -2.93
CA VAL A 250 -5.69 -31.36 -3.41
C VAL A 250 -5.48 -30.37 -4.53
N ARG A 251 -6.07 -30.60 -5.70
CA ARG A 251 -6.09 -29.66 -6.83
C ARG A 251 -7.33 -28.79 -6.76
N LEU A 252 -7.18 -27.54 -6.39
CA LEU A 252 -8.29 -26.60 -6.14
C LEU A 252 -8.69 -25.79 -7.37
N TRP A 253 -7.83 -25.68 -8.37
CA TRP A 253 -8.00 -24.86 -9.56
C TRP A 253 -8.90 -25.50 -10.65
N LEU A 254 -9.30 -26.76 -10.46
CA LEU A 254 -10.21 -27.49 -11.34
C LEU A 254 -11.67 -27.18 -10.98
N ASP A 255 -12.60 -27.31 -11.94
CA ASP A 255 -14.05 -27.15 -11.72
C ASP A 255 -14.59 -28.05 -10.59
N ARG A 256 -13.98 -29.19 -10.39
CA ARG A 256 -14.19 -30.08 -9.24
C ARG A 256 -12.84 -30.40 -8.60
N PRO A 257 -12.77 -30.35 -7.26
CA PRO A 257 -11.52 -30.65 -6.59
C PRO A 257 -11.11 -32.09 -6.81
N GLU A 258 -9.85 -32.29 -7.17
CA GLU A 258 -9.25 -33.62 -7.25
C GLU A 258 -8.42 -33.86 -6.00
N VAL A 259 -8.70 -34.99 -5.34
CA VAL A 259 -8.01 -35.39 -4.11
C VAL A 259 -7.11 -36.59 -4.41
N VAL A 260 -5.81 -36.42 -4.14
CA VAL A 260 -4.82 -37.49 -4.18
C VAL A 260 -4.68 -38.06 -2.77
N PRO A 261 -5.01 -39.35 -2.55
CA PRO A 261 -4.94 -39.93 -1.22
C PRO A 261 -3.47 -40.00 -0.75
N GLY A 262 -3.29 -39.88 0.58
CA GLY A 262 -2.06 -40.22 1.27
C GLY A 262 -1.94 -41.70 1.51
N ALA A 263 -0.73 -42.17 1.79
CA ALA A 263 -0.49 -43.53 2.14
C ALA A 263 -1.01 -43.88 3.55
#